data_4ecf3aac65675b8c1cb205a1bb817494
#
_entry.id   4ecf3aac65675b8c1cb205a1bb817494
#
_cell.length_a   1.000
_cell.length_b   1.000
_cell.length_c   1.000
_cell.angle_alpha   90.00
_cell.angle_beta   90.00
_cell.angle_gamma   90.00
#
_symmetry.space_group_name_H-M   'P 1'
#
loop_
_entity.id
_entity.type
_entity.pdbx_description
1 polymer ?
#
loop_
_entity_poly.entity_id
_entity_poly.type
_entity_poly.pdbx_seq_one_letter_code
_entity_poly.pdbx_strand_id
1 'polypeptide(L)'
;MSQLEALLPQLRARIAQGHGKRTLNEQNTKASLIDPVLRALGWDTEDVYEVAREFKPRRADKPVDYALLSQRTPRLFIEAKALGQNLDDRKWAGQIMGYAGVAGVEWVVLTDGDEWRIYNAHAAVAVDEKLFR
;
A
#
# COMPACT_ATOMS: atom_id res chain seq x y z
N MET A 1 -9.67 -20.79 -10.40
CA MET A 1 -9.89 -19.53 -9.66
C MET A 1 -8.65 -19.18 -8.87
N SER A 2 -8.16 -17.97 -8.98
CA SER A 2 -6.99 -17.52 -8.20
C SER A 2 -7.37 -17.32 -6.73
N GLN A 3 -6.35 -17.27 -5.87
CA GLN A 3 -6.57 -16.96 -4.45
C GLN A 3 -7.21 -15.57 -4.27
N LEU A 4 -6.82 -14.60 -5.08
CA LEU A 4 -7.40 -13.26 -5.03
C LEU A 4 -8.88 -13.28 -5.40
N GLU A 5 -9.25 -13.98 -6.48
CA GLU A 5 -10.65 -14.08 -6.88
C GLU A 5 -11.50 -14.75 -5.80
N ALA A 6 -10.97 -15.78 -5.16
CA ALA A 6 -11.67 -16.46 -4.05
C ALA A 6 -11.83 -15.54 -2.83
N LEU A 7 -10.91 -14.60 -2.62
CA LEU A 7 -10.94 -13.67 -1.50
C LEU A 7 -11.91 -12.49 -1.71
N LEU A 8 -12.17 -12.10 -2.96
CA LEU A 8 -12.94 -10.89 -3.27
C LEU A 8 -14.30 -10.80 -2.56
N PRO A 9 -15.13 -11.87 -2.50
CA PRO A 9 -16.41 -11.79 -1.79
C PRO A 9 -16.25 -11.45 -0.31
N GLN A 10 -15.22 -12.00 0.35
CA GLN A 10 -14.94 -11.72 1.75
C GLN A 10 -14.50 -10.26 1.95
N LEU A 11 -13.66 -9.75 1.05
CA LEU A 11 -13.22 -8.35 1.09
C LEU A 11 -14.40 -7.40 0.90
N ARG A 12 -15.27 -7.67 -0.05
CA ARG A 12 -16.47 -6.87 -0.30
C ARG A 12 -17.37 -6.81 0.93
N ALA A 13 -17.56 -7.94 1.61
CA ALA A 13 -18.36 -8.00 2.83
C ALA A 13 -17.73 -7.15 3.94
N ARG A 14 -16.43 -7.25 4.13
CA ARG A 14 -15.70 -6.46 5.15
C ARG A 14 -15.79 -4.97 4.87
N ILE A 15 -15.63 -4.58 3.60
CA ILE A 15 -15.73 -3.18 3.18
C ILE A 15 -17.14 -2.65 3.44
N ALA A 16 -18.17 -3.39 3.05
CA ALA A 16 -19.55 -2.98 3.24
C ALA A 16 -19.90 -2.80 4.73
N GLN A 17 -19.38 -3.67 5.60
CA GLN A 17 -19.59 -3.57 7.04
C GLN A 17 -18.81 -2.44 7.67
N GLY A 18 -17.65 -2.08 7.10
CA GLY A 18 -16.71 -1.11 7.68
C GLY A 18 -16.91 0.33 7.23
N HIS A 19 -17.61 0.56 6.11
CA HIS A 19 -17.77 1.91 5.57
C HIS A 19 -18.49 2.83 6.56
N GLY A 20 -17.91 4.02 6.77
CA GLY A 20 -18.46 5.01 7.66
C GLY A 20 -18.33 4.68 9.15
N LYS A 21 -17.68 3.57 9.49
CA LYS A 21 -17.49 3.15 10.88
C LYS A 21 -16.03 3.28 11.27
N ARG A 22 -15.80 3.62 12.56
CA ARG A 22 -14.43 3.77 13.09
C ARG A 22 -13.70 2.43 13.30
N THR A 23 -14.39 1.31 13.13
CA THR A 23 -13.80 -0.02 13.34
C THR A 23 -12.72 -0.34 12.31
N LEU A 24 -12.77 0.24 11.12
CA LEU A 24 -11.69 0.10 10.13
C LEU A 24 -10.80 1.35 10.12
N ASN A 25 -10.14 1.59 11.24
CA ASN A 25 -9.02 2.53 11.32
C ASN A 25 -7.86 2.02 10.45
N GLU A 26 -6.77 2.77 10.40
CA GLU A 26 -5.64 2.42 9.53
C GLU A 26 -5.07 1.03 9.84
N GLN A 27 -4.87 0.69 11.12
CA GLN A 27 -4.31 -0.61 11.51
C GLN A 27 -5.26 -1.76 11.18
N ASN A 28 -6.55 -1.60 11.47
CA ASN A 28 -7.54 -2.62 11.16
C ASN A 28 -7.73 -2.78 9.65
N THR A 29 -7.64 -1.69 8.89
CA THR A 29 -7.68 -1.73 7.42
C THR A 29 -6.52 -2.58 6.88
N LYS A 30 -5.31 -2.39 7.41
CA LYS A 30 -4.16 -3.20 7.01
C LYS A 30 -4.40 -4.69 7.27
N ALA A 31 -4.84 -5.03 8.48
CA ALA A 31 -5.01 -6.42 8.87
C ALA A 31 -6.14 -7.13 8.12
N SER A 32 -7.25 -6.42 7.88
CA SER A 32 -8.47 -7.00 7.34
C SER A 32 -8.57 -6.93 5.83
N LEU A 33 -7.98 -5.91 5.21
CA LEU A 33 -8.15 -5.64 3.77
C LEU A 33 -6.86 -5.71 2.97
N ILE A 34 -5.74 -5.25 3.52
CA ILE A 34 -4.49 -5.13 2.75
C ILE A 34 -3.64 -6.40 2.87
N ASP A 35 -3.35 -6.85 4.08
CA ASP A 35 -2.58 -8.08 4.28
C ASP A 35 -3.17 -9.28 3.55
N PRO A 36 -4.48 -9.52 3.58
CA PRO A 36 -5.07 -10.64 2.84
C PRO A 36 -4.83 -10.55 1.32
N VAL A 37 -4.87 -9.35 0.75
CA VAL A 37 -4.59 -9.16 -0.69
C VAL A 37 -3.14 -9.49 -0.99
N LEU A 38 -2.19 -9.02 -0.17
CA LEU A 38 -0.77 -9.34 -0.37
C LEU A 38 -0.52 -10.84 -0.32
N ARG A 39 -1.12 -11.55 0.65
CA ARG A 39 -1.01 -13.01 0.73
C ARG A 39 -1.60 -13.68 -0.50
N ALA A 40 -2.76 -13.22 -0.96
CA ALA A 40 -3.42 -13.78 -2.14
C ALA A 40 -2.59 -13.58 -3.42
N LEU A 41 -1.78 -12.51 -3.47
CA LEU A 41 -0.87 -12.23 -4.58
C LEU A 41 0.44 -13.02 -4.48
N GLY A 42 0.65 -13.76 -3.41
CA GLY A 42 1.82 -14.63 -3.26
C GLY A 42 2.91 -14.09 -2.35
N TRP A 43 2.70 -12.92 -1.70
CA TRP A 43 3.67 -12.38 -0.76
C TRP A 43 3.55 -13.06 0.60
N ASP A 44 4.69 -13.39 1.19
CA ASP A 44 4.74 -13.93 2.55
C ASP A 44 4.78 -12.78 3.55
N THR A 45 3.62 -12.46 4.11
CA THR A 45 3.46 -11.33 5.03
C THR A 45 4.11 -11.57 6.40
N GLU A 46 4.58 -12.78 6.67
CA GLU A 46 5.28 -13.12 7.91
C GLU A 46 6.80 -13.09 7.73
N ASP A 47 7.31 -13.06 6.51
CA ASP A 47 8.73 -12.97 6.23
C ASP A 47 9.14 -11.49 6.11
N VAL A 48 9.89 -11.00 7.10
CA VAL A 48 10.32 -9.60 7.15
C VAL A 48 11.30 -9.22 6.05
N TYR A 49 11.92 -10.19 5.39
CA TYR A 49 12.79 -9.95 4.24
C TYR A 49 12.02 -9.89 2.91
N GLU A 50 10.75 -10.17 2.95
CA GLU A 50 9.86 -10.10 1.80
C GLU A 50 8.83 -8.98 1.94
N VAL A 51 8.22 -8.85 3.13
CA VAL A 51 7.26 -7.80 3.47
C VAL A 51 7.72 -7.12 4.75
N ALA A 52 8.40 -5.98 4.62
CA ALA A 52 8.86 -5.21 5.77
C ALA A 52 7.81 -4.18 6.14
N ARG A 53 7.39 -4.18 7.40
CA ARG A 53 6.41 -3.23 7.92
C ARG A 53 7.14 -2.05 8.56
N GLU A 54 6.51 -0.86 8.52
CA GLU A 54 7.08 0.36 9.10
C GLU A 54 8.53 0.58 8.63
N PHE A 55 8.73 0.44 7.32
CA PHE A 55 10.07 0.51 6.72
C PHE A 55 10.50 1.97 6.58
N LYS A 56 11.71 2.28 7.03
CA LYS A 56 12.31 3.60 6.90
C LYS A 56 13.35 3.60 5.78
N PRO A 57 13.14 4.34 4.69
CA PRO A 57 14.16 4.47 3.65
C PRO A 57 15.45 5.11 4.16
N ARG A 58 15.31 6.13 5.04
CA ARG A 58 16.42 6.75 5.76
C ARG A 58 16.05 6.80 7.24
N ARG A 59 17.07 6.86 8.09
CA ARG A 59 16.87 6.88 9.55
C ARG A 59 15.95 8.01 10.02
N ALA A 60 16.02 9.17 9.40
CA ALA A 60 15.23 10.34 9.76
C ALA A 60 13.85 10.39 9.11
N ASP A 61 13.56 9.49 8.15
CA ASP A 61 12.28 9.48 7.45
C ASP A 61 11.18 8.92 8.33
N LYS A 62 9.94 9.33 8.05
CA LYS A 62 8.77 8.61 8.57
C LYS A 62 8.70 7.25 7.91
N PRO A 63 8.30 6.20 8.64
CA PRO A 63 8.22 4.87 8.03
C PRO A 63 7.09 4.80 7.00
N VAL A 64 7.33 4.04 5.92
CA VAL A 64 6.25 3.62 5.02
C VAL A 64 5.60 2.37 5.60
N ASP A 65 4.30 2.20 5.38
CA ASP A 65 3.56 1.09 6.00
C ASP A 65 4.08 -0.27 5.58
N TYR A 66 4.39 -0.44 4.29
CA TYR A 66 4.95 -1.68 3.75
C TYR A 66 6.05 -1.37 2.75
N ALA A 67 7.12 -2.14 2.81
CA ALA A 67 8.07 -2.30 1.70
C ALA A 67 8.03 -3.75 1.24
N LEU A 68 7.75 -3.97 -0.04
CA LEU A 68 7.84 -5.29 -0.64
C LEU A 68 9.24 -5.45 -1.25
N LEU A 69 9.93 -6.49 -0.84
CA LEU A 69 11.33 -6.72 -1.22
C LEU A 69 11.45 -7.95 -2.11
N SER A 70 12.36 -7.86 -3.05
CA SER A 70 12.83 -9.00 -3.84
C SER A 70 14.33 -9.10 -3.67
N GLN A 71 14.80 -10.29 -3.28
CA GLN A 71 16.22 -10.49 -2.96
C GLN A 71 16.75 -9.46 -1.96
N ARG A 72 15.93 -9.19 -0.94
CA ARG A 72 16.21 -8.24 0.16
C ARG A 72 16.36 -6.78 -0.30
N THR A 73 15.97 -6.47 -1.53
CA THR A 73 15.99 -5.11 -2.07
C THR A 73 14.56 -4.58 -2.18
N PRO A 74 14.24 -3.39 -1.61
CA PRO A 74 12.92 -2.79 -1.77
C PRO A 74 12.59 -2.55 -3.24
N ARG A 75 11.41 -2.99 -3.66
CA ARG A 75 10.93 -2.84 -5.03
C ARG A 75 9.67 -2.01 -5.13
N LEU A 76 8.89 -1.97 -4.06
CA LEU A 76 7.60 -1.30 -4.04
C LEU A 76 7.30 -0.86 -2.61
N PHE A 77 6.79 0.37 -2.45
CA PHE A 77 6.27 0.86 -1.17
C PHE A 77 4.75 0.93 -1.21
N ILE A 78 4.12 0.61 -0.09
CA ILE A 78 2.68 0.75 0.09
C ILE A 78 2.43 1.66 1.28
N GLU A 79 1.62 2.69 1.05
CA GLU A 79 1.09 3.54 2.12
C GLU A 79 -0.40 3.27 2.26
N ALA A 80 -0.81 2.93 3.48
CA ALA A 80 -2.18 2.59 3.79
C ALA A 80 -2.88 3.76 4.49
N LYS A 81 -4.14 3.93 4.19
CA LYS A 81 -5.03 4.86 4.89
C LYS A 81 -6.24 4.11 5.40
N ALA A 82 -6.92 4.66 6.40
CA ALA A 82 -8.16 4.08 6.90
C ALA A 82 -9.20 4.02 5.78
N LEU A 83 -10.03 2.98 5.80
CA LEU A 83 -11.08 2.79 4.80
C LEU A 83 -11.95 4.04 4.69
N GLY A 84 -12.13 4.52 3.46
CA GLY A 84 -12.99 5.67 3.17
C GLY A 84 -12.28 7.02 3.21
N GLN A 85 -10.98 7.07 3.53
CA GLN A 85 -10.24 8.32 3.47
C GLN A 85 -10.00 8.76 2.01
N ASN A 86 -9.89 10.07 1.84
CA ASN A 86 -9.68 10.65 0.51
C ASN A 86 -8.25 10.40 0.04
N LEU A 87 -8.09 9.54 -0.96
CA LEU A 87 -6.79 9.23 -1.56
C LEU A 87 -6.31 10.30 -2.56
N ASP A 88 -7.12 11.32 -2.82
CA ASP A 88 -6.75 12.44 -3.69
C ASP A 88 -5.83 13.45 -3.01
N ASP A 89 -5.56 13.30 -1.71
CA ASP A 89 -4.65 14.20 -0.99
C ASP A 89 -3.24 14.05 -1.53
N ARG A 90 -2.79 15.10 -2.24
CA ARG A 90 -1.48 15.11 -2.92
C ARG A 90 -0.32 15.03 -1.95
N LYS A 91 -0.50 15.44 -0.69
CA LYS A 91 0.54 15.36 0.33
C LYS A 91 0.97 13.93 0.60
N TRP A 92 0.02 13.01 0.65
CA TRP A 92 0.32 11.59 0.91
C TRP A 92 1.10 10.98 -0.24
N ALA A 93 0.61 11.17 -1.47
CA ALA A 93 1.28 10.65 -2.65
C ALA A 93 2.67 11.28 -2.83
N GLY A 94 2.78 12.60 -2.67
CA GLY A 94 4.05 13.30 -2.78
C GLY A 94 5.08 12.85 -1.74
N GLN A 95 4.64 12.62 -0.50
CA GLN A 95 5.52 12.18 0.58
C GLN A 95 6.10 10.78 0.30
N ILE A 96 5.25 9.81 -0.06
CA ILE A 96 5.72 8.46 -0.32
C ILE A 96 6.59 8.39 -1.58
N MET A 97 6.28 9.20 -2.60
CA MET A 97 7.12 9.26 -3.79
C MET A 97 8.48 9.88 -3.52
N GLY A 98 8.55 10.84 -2.61
CA GLY A 98 9.83 11.41 -2.15
C GLY A 98 10.70 10.34 -1.49
N TYR A 99 10.12 9.52 -0.63
CA TYR A 99 10.83 8.41 0.01
C TYR A 99 11.27 7.36 -1.01
N ALA A 100 10.40 7.03 -1.96
CA ALA A 100 10.72 6.07 -3.02
C ALA A 100 11.89 6.54 -3.89
N GLY A 101 11.91 7.83 -4.23
CA GLY A 101 13.02 8.42 -4.99
C GLY A 101 14.36 8.28 -4.29
N VAL A 102 14.41 8.54 -2.99
CA VAL A 102 15.63 8.39 -2.18
C VAL A 102 16.08 6.93 -2.12
N ALA A 103 15.15 6.00 -1.99
CA ALA A 103 15.44 4.57 -1.88
C ALA A 103 15.69 3.88 -3.24
N GLY A 104 15.48 4.57 -4.34
CA GLY A 104 15.58 3.98 -5.68
C GLY A 104 14.42 3.07 -6.04
N VAL A 105 13.28 3.22 -5.37
CA VAL A 105 12.08 2.42 -5.59
C VAL A 105 11.22 3.06 -6.68
N GLU A 106 10.86 2.28 -7.70
CA GLU A 106 10.09 2.78 -8.85
C GLU A 106 8.59 2.88 -8.56
N TRP A 107 8.05 1.92 -7.83
CA TRP A 107 6.60 1.78 -7.68
C TRP A 107 6.15 2.10 -6.26
N VAL A 108 5.10 2.90 -6.14
CA VAL A 108 4.42 3.15 -4.88
C VAL A 108 2.92 2.91 -5.02
N VAL A 109 2.32 2.41 -3.95
CA VAL A 109 0.89 2.13 -3.88
C VAL A 109 0.31 2.94 -2.73
N LEU A 110 -0.80 3.60 -2.99
CA LEU A 110 -1.62 4.26 -1.99
C LEU A 110 -2.97 3.55 -1.96
N THR A 111 -3.40 3.09 -0.79
CA THR A 111 -4.63 2.29 -0.69
C THR A 111 -5.36 2.55 0.63
N ASP A 112 -6.69 2.47 0.58
CA ASP A 112 -7.54 2.41 1.78
C ASP A 112 -8.18 1.01 1.95
N GLY A 113 -7.68 0.03 1.20
CA GLY A 113 -8.19 -1.34 1.23
C GLY A 113 -9.28 -1.61 0.20
N ASP A 114 -9.99 -0.59 -0.24
CA ASP A 114 -11.03 -0.67 -1.29
C ASP A 114 -10.48 -0.16 -2.62
N GLU A 115 -9.84 0.99 -2.60
CA GLU A 115 -9.20 1.59 -3.77
C GLU A 115 -7.69 1.39 -3.67
N TRP A 116 -7.09 1.03 -4.80
CA TRP A 116 -5.65 0.81 -4.92
C TRP A 116 -5.11 1.69 -6.04
N ARG A 117 -4.22 2.62 -5.70
CA ARG A 117 -3.59 3.53 -6.67
C ARG A 117 -2.12 3.21 -6.78
N ILE A 118 -1.66 2.97 -8.01
CA ILE A 118 -0.27 2.62 -8.30
C ILE A 118 0.38 3.79 -9.04
N TYR A 119 1.48 4.30 -8.51
CA TYR A 119 2.23 5.40 -9.10
C TYR A 119 3.61 4.93 -9.52
N ASN A 120 4.08 5.43 -10.65
CA ASN A 120 5.48 5.27 -11.05
C ASN A 120 6.26 6.50 -10.55
N ALA A 121 7.02 6.31 -9.46
CA ALA A 121 7.77 7.39 -8.82
C ALA A 121 8.92 7.93 -9.69
N HIS A 122 9.39 7.14 -10.66
CA HIS A 122 10.49 7.53 -11.55
C HIS A 122 10.02 8.28 -12.80
N ALA A 123 8.72 8.35 -13.06
CA ALA A 123 8.21 9.11 -14.20
C ALA A 123 8.51 10.61 -14.00
N ALA A 124 9.07 11.24 -15.02
CA ALA A 124 9.49 12.65 -14.97
C ALA A 124 8.31 13.58 -15.30
N VAL A 125 7.21 13.45 -14.55
CA VAL A 125 5.96 14.18 -14.73
C VAL A 125 5.40 14.58 -13.37
N ALA A 126 4.34 15.40 -13.37
CA ALA A 126 3.66 15.79 -12.12
C ALA A 126 3.05 14.58 -11.41
N VAL A 127 2.81 14.71 -10.09
CA VAL A 127 2.33 13.62 -9.23
C VAL A 127 1.08 12.95 -9.81
N ASP A 128 0.10 13.73 -10.25
CA ASP A 128 -1.16 13.17 -10.77
C ASP A 128 -0.96 12.35 -12.04
N GLU A 129 0.06 12.67 -12.84
CA GLU A 129 0.38 11.97 -14.07
C GLU A 129 1.21 10.70 -13.83
N LYS A 130 1.78 10.56 -12.63
CA LYS A 130 2.52 9.33 -12.25
C LYS A 130 1.59 8.17 -11.94
N LEU A 131 0.29 8.43 -11.75
CA LEU A 131 -0.69 7.39 -11.47
C LEU A 131 -0.80 6.46 -12.68
N PHE A 132 -0.56 5.18 -12.45
CA PHE A 132 -0.72 4.14 -13.47
C PHE A 132 -2.20 3.88 -13.69
N ARG A 133 -2.64 3.88 -14.95
CA ARG A 133 -4.04 3.69 -15.33
C ARG A 133 -4.25 2.50 -16.24
#